data_9f957b52721be7b21770e34052224bea
#
_entry.id   9f957b52721be7b21770e34052224bea
#
_cell.length_a   1.000
_cell.length_b   1.000
_cell.length_c   1.000
_cell.angle_alpha   90.00
_cell.angle_beta   90.00
_cell.angle_gamma   90.00
#
_symmetry.space_group_name_H-M   'P 1'
#
loop_
_entity.id
_entity.type
_entity.pdbx_description
1 polymer ?
#
loop_
_entity_poly.entity_id
_entity_poly.type
_entity_poly.pdbx_seq_one_letter_code
_entity_poly.pdbx_strand_id
1 'polypeptide(L)'
;DLQNLSKGRLSLGLGSQVRGHIVRRFSMPWSAPAPRMREYVVALKHIWDSWQNGTKLDFAGDHYSFNLMSPFFNPGPIDNPDIQVSIAGVNPNMLRVAGEVCDGVILHSFNTPRYTREVVLPSLQVGAERTGRSIEDIQISGGGFIVTGDNEEELEKKKQETKSRISFYASTRSYADVMKTHGWDDTHEKLYRMSIDGQWNEMGAQITEEMLENFAVVGTYDEIAPKIKA
;
A
#
# COMPACT_ATOMS: atom_id res chain seq x y z
N ASP A 1 -12.29 -16.08 14.39
CA ASP A 1 -11.61 -16.23 15.72
C ASP A 1 -10.88 -14.96 16.15
N LEU A 2 -9.94 -14.40 15.35
CA LEU A 2 -9.18 -13.21 15.73
C LEU A 2 -10.07 -11.99 16.00
N GLN A 3 -11.13 -11.80 15.21
CA GLN A 3 -12.07 -10.71 15.41
C GLN A 3 -12.80 -10.84 16.77
N ASN A 4 -13.24 -12.05 17.13
CA ASN A 4 -13.86 -12.31 18.42
C ASN A 4 -12.89 -12.11 19.59
N LEU A 5 -11.67 -12.68 19.49
CA LEU A 5 -10.63 -12.55 20.51
C LEU A 5 -10.22 -11.09 20.72
N SER A 6 -10.16 -10.30 19.66
CA SER A 6 -9.82 -8.88 19.71
C SER A 6 -11.00 -7.98 20.09
N LYS A 7 -12.21 -8.53 20.20
CA LYS A 7 -13.45 -7.78 20.45
C LYS A 7 -13.66 -6.64 19.42
N GLY A 8 -13.58 -7.00 18.15
CA GLY A 8 -13.82 -6.05 17.04
C GLY A 8 -12.62 -5.19 16.64
N ARG A 9 -11.42 -5.42 17.16
CA ARG A 9 -10.23 -4.60 16.86
C ARG A 9 -9.36 -5.12 15.72
N LEU A 10 -9.77 -6.20 15.03
CA LEU A 10 -9.03 -6.72 13.88
C LEU A 10 -9.16 -5.78 12.69
N SER A 11 -8.04 -5.41 12.11
CA SER A 11 -7.97 -4.81 10.77
C SER A 11 -7.15 -5.74 9.87
N LEU A 12 -7.68 -6.06 8.70
CA LEU A 12 -7.06 -6.96 7.74
C LEU A 12 -6.33 -6.16 6.67
N GLY A 13 -4.99 -6.26 6.64
CA GLY A 13 -4.16 -5.67 5.60
C GLY A 13 -3.82 -6.69 4.50
N LEU A 14 -4.02 -6.32 3.23
CA LEU A 14 -3.73 -7.16 2.07
C LEU A 14 -2.74 -6.49 1.12
N GLY A 15 -1.91 -7.29 0.45
CA GLY A 15 -0.97 -6.81 -0.56
C GLY A 15 -0.82 -7.78 -1.73
N SER A 16 -0.73 -7.26 -2.95
CA SER A 16 -0.66 -8.07 -4.17
C SER A 16 0.73 -8.62 -4.49
N GLN A 17 1.76 -8.17 -3.80
CA GLN A 17 3.15 -8.44 -4.15
C GLN A 17 3.54 -7.94 -5.57
N VAL A 18 4.82 -7.94 -5.88
CA VAL A 18 5.36 -7.59 -7.19
C VAL A 18 5.54 -8.83 -8.07
N ARG A 19 5.45 -8.64 -9.39
CA ARG A 19 5.54 -9.74 -10.37
C ARG A 19 6.76 -10.63 -10.19
N GLY A 20 7.92 -10.04 -9.86
CA GLY A 20 9.17 -10.79 -9.65
C GLY A 20 9.04 -11.81 -8.51
N HIS A 21 8.42 -11.43 -7.41
CA HIS A 21 8.18 -12.35 -6.29
C HIS A 21 7.14 -13.42 -6.66
N ILE A 22 6.01 -13.03 -7.27
CA ILE A 22 4.96 -13.99 -7.63
C ILE A 22 5.53 -15.07 -8.57
N VAL A 23 6.20 -14.66 -9.65
CA VAL A 23 6.65 -15.59 -10.70
C VAL A 23 7.92 -16.34 -10.29
N ARG A 24 8.95 -15.61 -9.82
CA ARG A 24 10.29 -16.20 -9.61
C ARG A 24 10.51 -16.78 -8.23
N ARG A 25 9.83 -16.24 -7.20
CA ARG A 25 10.00 -16.69 -5.81
C ARG A 25 8.93 -17.68 -5.39
N PHE A 26 7.66 -17.43 -5.77
CA PHE A 26 6.53 -18.28 -5.38
C PHE A 26 6.08 -19.25 -6.48
N SER A 27 6.68 -19.15 -7.67
CA SER A 27 6.35 -20.03 -8.83
C SER A 27 4.87 -20.02 -9.19
N MET A 28 4.20 -18.88 -9.05
CA MET A 28 2.78 -18.72 -9.33
C MET A 28 2.57 -17.94 -10.63
N PRO A 29 1.48 -18.21 -11.38
CA PRO A 29 1.15 -17.43 -12.56
C PRO A 29 0.85 -15.99 -12.21
N TRP A 30 1.28 -15.07 -13.07
CA TRP A 30 0.98 -13.65 -12.93
C TRP A 30 -0.37 -13.31 -13.54
N SER A 31 -1.18 -12.55 -12.83
CA SER A 31 -2.39 -11.89 -13.33
C SER A 31 -2.38 -10.41 -12.96
N ALA A 32 -3.20 -9.61 -13.63
CA ALA A 32 -3.36 -8.18 -13.33
C ALA A 32 -3.76 -7.99 -11.85
N PRO A 33 -2.94 -7.27 -11.05
CA PRO A 33 -3.12 -7.28 -9.60
C PRO A 33 -4.37 -6.51 -9.13
N ALA A 34 -4.74 -5.42 -9.79
CA ALA A 34 -5.85 -4.58 -9.33
C ALA A 34 -7.23 -5.27 -9.53
N PRO A 35 -7.60 -5.81 -10.70
CA PRO A 35 -8.85 -6.57 -10.84
C PRO A 35 -8.91 -7.77 -9.89
N ARG A 36 -7.82 -8.52 -9.77
CA ARG A 36 -7.76 -9.67 -8.87
C ARG A 36 -7.92 -9.29 -7.41
N MET A 37 -7.29 -8.20 -6.95
CA MET A 37 -7.43 -7.71 -5.58
C MET A 37 -8.86 -7.24 -5.29
N ARG A 38 -9.46 -6.52 -6.24
CA ARG A 38 -10.87 -6.10 -6.15
C ARG A 38 -11.78 -7.31 -5.90
N GLU A 39 -11.65 -8.30 -6.76
CA GLU A 39 -12.47 -9.51 -6.69
C GLU A 39 -12.21 -10.30 -5.40
N TYR A 40 -10.95 -10.37 -4.96
CA TYR A 40 -10.58 -11.01 -3.70
C TYR A 40 -11.29 -10.36 -2.49
N VAL A 41 -11.26 -9.04 -2.41
CA VAL A 41 -11.92 -8.30 -1.31
C VAL A 41 -13.43 -8.47 -1.35
N VAL A 42 -14.04 -8.39 -2.54
CA VAL A 42 -15.48 -8.60 -2.71
C VAL A 42 -15.88 -10.03 -2.32
N ALA A 43 -15.14 -11.03 -2.81
CA ALA A 43 -15.39 -12.44 -2.47
C ALA A 43 -15.26 -12.71 -0.95
N LEU A 44 -14.26 -12.09 -0.31
CA LEU A 44 -14.07 -12.20 1.14
C LEU A 44 -15.27 -11.63 1.91
N LYS A 45 -15.75 -10.45 1.52
CA LYS A 45 -16.95 -9.83 2.12
C LYS A 45 -18.21 -10.68 1.90
N HIS A 46 -18.38 -11.33 0.74
CA HIS A 46 -19.45 -12.28 0.49
C HIS A 46 -19.40 -13.52 1.40
N ILE A 47 -18.19 -14.06 1.65
CA ILE A 47 -18.01 -15.18 2.58
C ILE A 47 -18.42 -14.76 4.00
N TRP A 48 -17.98 -13.59 4.46
CA TRP A 48 -18.33 -13.07 5.79
C TRP A 48 -19.83 -12.79 5.93
N ASP A 49 -20.46 -12.24 4.89
CA ASP A 49 -21.93 -12.05 4.86
C ASP A 49 -22.68 -13.37 4.97
N SER A 50 -22.22 -14.41 4.25
CA SER A 50 -22.79 -15.75 4.35
C SER A 50 -22.69 -16.32 5.77
N TRP A 51 -21.58 -16.11 6.47
CA TRP A 51 -21.43 -16.53 7.86
C TRP A 51 -22.30 -15.73 8.83
N GLN A 52 -22.36 -14.41 8.64
CA GLN A 52 -23.06 -13.51 9.55
C GLN A 52 -24.58 -13.58 9.41
N ASN A 53 -25.08 -13.58 8.19
CA ASN A 53 -26.50 -13.42 7.88
C ASN A 53 -27.14 -14.70 7.36
N GLY A 54 -26.40 -15.80 7.21
CA GLY A 54 -26.91 -17.04 6.67
C GLY A 54 -27.30 -16.96 5.18
N THR A 55 -26.82 -15.97 4.46
CA THR A 55 -27.06 -15.83 3.02
C THR A 55 -26.38 -16.97 2.26
N LYS A 56 -26.98 -17.40 1.15
CA LYS A 56 -26.36 -18.43 0.30
C LYS A 56 -25.06 -17.88 -0.27
N LEU A 57 -23.95 -18.60 -0.06
CA LEU A 57 -22.70 -18.29 -0.74
C LEU A 57 -22.82 -18.62 -2.23
N ASP A 58 -22.82 -17.61 -3.08
CA ASP A 58 -22.93 -17.74 -4.53
C ASP A 58 -22.15 -16.59 -5.19
N PHE A 59 -20.84 -16.69 -5.16
CA PHE A 59 -19.93 -15.73 -5.74
C PHE A 59 -19.26 -16.33 -6.98
N ALA A 60 -19.39 -15.68 -8.13
CA ALA A 60 -18.73 -16.05 -9.38
C ALA A 60 -18.08 -14.82 -10.00
N GLY A 61 -16.76 -14.85 -10.13
CA GLY A 61 -15.95 -13.83 -10.75
C GLY A 61 -14.97 -14.41 -11.76
N ASP A 62 -14.09 -13.56 -12.28
CA ASP A 62 -13.06 -13.94 -13.27
C ASP A 62 -11.89 -14.71 -12.64
N HIS A 63 -11.62 -14.47 -11.37
CA HIS A 63 -10.49 -15.03 -10.63
C HIS A 63 -10.90 -16.03 -9.56
N TYR A 64 -12.08 -15.85 -8.97
CA TYR A 64 -12.57 -16.66 -7.85
C TYR A 64 -14.03 -17.07 -8.06
N SER A 65 -14.35 -18.28 -7.61
CA SER A 65 -15.73 -18.79 -7.58
C SER A 65 -15.94 -19.56 -6.29
N PHE A 66 -16.94 -19.15 -5.50
CA PHE A 66 -17.30 -19.78 -4.24
C PHE A 66 -18.81 -20.00 -4.18
N ASN A 67 -19.24 -21.25 -4.20
CA ASN A 67 -20.67 -21.62 -4.22
C ASN A 67 -21.01 -22.75 -3.24
N LEU A 68 -20.08 -23.09 -2.34
CA LEU A 68 -20.26 -24.13 -1.35
C LEU A 68 -19.97 -23.61 0.05
N MET A 69 -20.98 -23.62 0.92
CA MET A 69 -20.85 -23.41 2.35
C MET A 69 -21.66 -24.48 3.07
N SER A 70 -20.98 -25.50 3.59
CA SER A 70 -21.66 -26.52 4.38
C SER A 70 -21.77 -26.07 5.85
N PRO A 71 -22.79 -26.54 6.59
CA PRO A 71 -22.98 -26.19 8.00
C PRO A 71 -21.76 -26.47 8.88
N PHE A 72 -20.97 -27.49 8.54
CA PHE A 72 -19.77 -27.86 9.30
C PHE A 72 -18.64 -26.80 9.21
N PHE A 73 -18.55 -26.09 8.09
CA PHE A 73 -17.53 -25.05 7.87
C PHE A 73 -18.05 -23.62 8.10
N ASN A 74 -19.32 -23.47 8.46
CA ASN A 74 -19.89 -22.18 8.80
C ASN A 74 -19.71 -21.91 10.31
N PRO A 75 -18.87 -20.93 10.70
CA PRO A 75 -18.64 -20.61 12.11
C PRO A 75 -19.84 -19.92 12.79
N GLY A 76 -20.83 -19.49 11.98
CA GLY A 76 -21.96 -18.70 12.45
C GLY A 76 -21.64 -17.21 12.66
N PRO A 77 -22.63 -16.45 13.14
CA PRO A 77 -22.50 -15.01 13.35
C PRO A 77 -21.60 -14.69 14.53
N ILE A 78 -21.03 -13.48 14.50
CA ILE A 78 -20.18 -12.91 15.55
C ILE A 78 -20.70 -11.54 15.99
N ASP A 79 -20.33 -11.08 17.22
CA ASP A 79 -20.82 -9.81 17.77
C ASP A 79 -20.29 -8.56 17.05
N ASN A 80 -19.10 -8.67 16.44
CA ASN A 80 -18.43 -7.57 15.73
C ASN A 80 -18.11 -7.99 14.27
N PRO A 81 -19.10 -8.01 13.35
CA PRO A 81 -18.91 -8.53 12.01
C PRO A 81 -18.12 -7.60 11.07
N ASP A 82 -18.02 -6.32 11.39
CA ASP A 82 -17.42 -5.29 10.52
C ASP A 82 -15.89 -5.31 10.59
N ILE A 83 -15.29 -6.30 9.92
CA ILE A 83 -13.83 -6.40 9.82
C ILE A 83 -13.33 -5.38 8.78
N GLN A 84 -12.52 -4.44 9.23
CA GLN A 84 -11.94 -3.43 8.35
C GLN A 84 -10.90 -4.06 7.42
N VAL A 85 -11.03 -3.82 6.12
CA VAL A 85 -10.10 -4.32 5.08
C VAL A 85 -9.34 -3.17 4.47
N SER A 86 -8.02 -3.19 4.58
CA SER A 86 -7.12 -2.24 3.92
C SER A 86 -6.22 -2.95 2.93
N ILE A 87 -5.90 -2.28 1.83
CA ILE A 87 -4.96 -2.82 0.83
C ILE A 87 -3.74 -1.91 0.66
N ALA A 88 -2.58 -2.51 0.41
CA ALA A 88 -1.40 -1.75 0.03
C ALA A 88 -1.59 -1.16 -1.39
N GLY A 89 -1.43 0.15 -1.52
CA GLY A 89 -1.61 0.87 -2.78
C GLY A 89 -0.52 1.89 -3.04
N VAL A 90 0.00 1.91 -4.28
CA VAL A 90 0.90 2.94 -4.78
C VAL A 90 0.33 3.54 -6.05
N ASN A 91 -0.01 2.71 -7.05
CA ASN A 91 -0.43 3.16 -8.37
C ASN A 91 -1.94 3.39 -8.47
N PRO A 92 -2.40 4.28 -9.37
CA PRO A 92 -3.78 4.69 -9.50
C PRO A 92 -4.79 3.54 -9.58
N ASN A 93 -4.46 2.45 -10.28
CA ASN A 93 -5.40 1.32 -10.41
C ASN A 93 -5.68 0.62 -9.07
N MET A 94 -4.65 0.40 -8.25
CA MET A 94 -4.82 -0.21 -6.94
C MET A 94 -5.49 0.76 -5.95
N LEU A 95 -5.18 2.06 -6.05
CA LEU A 95 -5.82 3.11 -5.26
C LEU A 95 -7.33 3.21 -5.58
N ARG A 96 -7.72 3.09 -6.86
CA ARG A 96 -9.14 3.03 -7.24
C ARG A 96 -9.84 1.81 -6.63
N VAL A 97 -9.17 0.65 -6.61
CA VAL A 97 -9.71 -0.54 -5.93
C VAL A 97 -9.88 -0.30 -4.43
N ALA A 98 -8.91 0.34 -3.78
CA ALA A 98 -9.04 0.72 -2.37
C ALA A 98 -10.28 1.60 -2.14
N GLY A 99 -10.45 2.64 -2.94
CA GLY A 99 -11.62 3.51 -2.89
C GLY A 99 -12.95 2.78 -3.11
N GLU A 100 -12.97 1.84 -4.06
CA GLU A 100 -14.18 1.15 -4.48
C GLU A 100 -14.68 0.11 -3.47
N VAL A 101 -13.80 -0.73 -2.92
CA VAL A 101 -14.21 -1.93 -2.16
C VAL A 101 -13.58 -2.10 -0.78
N CYS A 102 -12.61 -1.25 -0.39
CA CYS A 102 -11.89 -1.38 0.88
C CYS A 102 -12.31 -0.30 1.89
N ASP A 103 -11.99 -0.54 3.16
CA ASP A 103 -12.23 0.40 4.25
C ASP A 103 -11.00 1.28 4.50
N GLY A 104 -9.86 0.91 3.91
CA GLY A 104 -8.65 1.71 3.99
C GLY A 104 -7.61 1.39 2.90
N VAL A 105 -6.60 2.25 2.84
CA VAL A 105 -5.40 2.08 2.04
C VAL A 105 -4.16 2.26 2.89
N ILE A 106 -3.17 1.39 2.68
CA ILE A 106 -1.85 1.47 3.31
C ILE A 106 -0.89 1.97 2.24
N LEU A 107 -0.43 3.21 2.38
CA LEU A 107 0.53 3.82 1.47
C LEU A 107 1.95 3.29 1.75
N HIS A 108 2.72 3.11 0.69
CA HIS A 108 4.12 2.76 0.79
C HIS A 108 4.93 3.94 1.37
N SER A 109 6.03 3.67 2.09
CA SER A 109 6.94 4.72 2.55
C SER A 109 7.59 5.52 1.41
N PHE A 110 7.73 4.91 0.22
CA PHE A 110 8.11 5.61 -1.01
C PHE A 110 6.90 6.39 -1.57
N ASN A 111 6.53 7.43 -0.85
CA ASN A 111 5.41 8.32 -1.14
C ASN A 111 5.77 9.74 -0.68
N THR A 112 5.20 10.75 -1.34
CA THR A 112 5.43 12.14 -1.00
C THR A 112 4.09 12.86 -0.76
N PRO A 113 4.05 13.96 0.00
CA PRO A 113 2.84 14.77 0.17
C PRO A 113 2.27 15.25 -1.18
N ARG A 114 3.13 15.57 -2.14
CA ARG A 114 2.71 15.98 -3.48
C ARG A 114 2.03 14.84 -4.22
N TYR A 115 2.64 13.64 -4.24
CA TYR A 115 2.05 12.47 -4.86
C TYR A 115 0.71 12.08 -4.21
N THR A 116 0.63 12.22 -2.88
CA THR A 116 -0.63 12.00 -2.15
C THR A 116 -1.73 12.95 -2.65
N ARG A 117 -1.47 14.25 -2.75
CA ARG A 117 -2.47 15.22 -3.21
C ARG A 117 -2.83 15.08 -4.68
N GLU A 118 -1.84 14.87 -5.56
CA GLU A 118 -2.05 14.91 -7.01
C GLU A 118 -2.49 13.56 -7.60
N VAL A 119 -2.18 12.43 -6.95
CA VAL A 119 -2.44 11.09 -7.49
C VAL A 119 -3.25 10.20 -6.54
N VAL A 120 -2.85 10.10 -5.27
CA VAL A 120 -3.49 9.17 -4.33
C VAL A 120 -4.93 9.58 -4.06
N LEU A 121 -5.16 10.80 -3.57
CA LEU A 121 -6.50 11.27 -3.22
C LEU A 121 -7.47 11.28 -4.42
N PRO A 122 -7.09 11.80 -5.61
CA PRO A 122 -7.96 11.73 -6.78
C PRO A 122 -8.28 10.29 -7.21
N SER A 123 -7.31 9.37 -7.10
CA SER A 123 -7.54 7.97 -7.46
C SER A 123 -8.48 7.26 -6.50
N LEU A 124 -8.36 7.50 -5.20
CA LEU A 124 -9.28 6.99 -4.19
C LEU A 124 -10.69 7.53 -4.40
N GLN A 125 -10.82 8.83 -4.68
CA GLN A 125 -12.10 9.49 -4.97
C GLN A 125 -12.81 8.83 -6.15
N VAL A 126 -12.10 8.65 -7.29
CA VAL A 126 -12.65 7.95 -8.47
C VAL A 126 -13.12 6.53 -8.14
N GLY A 127 -12.40 5.84 -7.26
CA GLY A 127 -12.81 4.51 -6.78
C GLY A 127 -14.07 4.55 -5.94
N ALA A 128 -14.13 5.44 -4.95
CA ALA A 128 -15.26 5.61 -4.04
C ALA A 128 -16.58 5.96 -4.78
N GLU A 129 -16.51 6.88 -5.76
CA GLU A 129 -17.63 7.29 -6.57
C GLU A 129 -18.31 6.14 -7.33
N ARG A 130 -17.58 5.09 -7.71
CA ARG A 130 -18.14 3.91 -8.40
C ARG A 130 -19.18 3.16 -7.56
N THR A 131 -19.08 3.26 -6.25
CA THR A 131 -19.98 2.60 -5.30
C THR A 131 -20.78 3.57 -4.45
N GLY A 132 -20.79 4.86 -4.81
CA GLY A 132 -21.51 5.92 -4.10
C GLY A 132 -20.96 6.22 -2.71
N ARG A 133 -19.69 5.91 -2.44
CA ARG A 133 -18.99 6.18 -1.18
C ARG A 133 -18.29 7.53 -1.20
N SER A 134 -18.05 8.09 -0.02
CA SER A 134 -17.17 9.25 0.15
C SER A 134 -15.71 8.80 0.35
N ILE A 135 -14.75 9.63 -0.05
CA ILE A 135 -13.34 9.45 0.30
C ILE A 135 -13.13 9.53 1.82
N GLU A 136 -13.99 10.24 2.54
CA GLU A 136 -13.95 10.36 4.00
C GLU A 136 -14.23 9.02 4.72
N ASP A 137 -14.88 8.08 4.02
CA ASP A 137 -15.12 6.72 4.53
C ASP A 137 -13.88 5.82 4.45
N ILE A 138 -12.78 6.31 3.85
CA ILE A 138 -11.59 5.52 3.56
C ILE A 138 -10.45 5.95 4.47
N GLN A 139 -10.00 5.05 5.32
CA GLN A 139 -8.83 5.29 6.15
C GLN A 139 -7.55 5.28 5.31
N ILE A 140 -6.79 6.37 5.34
CA ILE A 140 -5.49 6.47 4.69
C ILE A 140 -4.40 6.37 5.76
N SER A 141 -3.49 5.41 5.62
CA SER A 141 -2.41 5.19 6.57
C SER A 141 -1.06 4.97 5.87
N GLY A 142 0.03 5.27 6.57
CA GLY A 142 1.39 5.14 6.03
C GLY A 142 1.82 6.34 5.19
N GLY A 143 2.92 6.16 4.48
CA GLY A 143 3.56 7.19 3.64
C GLY A 143 4.73 7.88 4.32
N GLY A 144 5.77 8.19 3.52
CA GLY A 144 6.98 8.88 3.96
C GLY A 144 7.94 8.03 4.81
N PHE A 145 9.11 8.60 5.04
CA PHE A 145 10.11 8.09 5.98
C PHE A 145 10.25 9.04 7.16
N ILE A 146 10.68 8.50 8.29
CA ILE A 146 11.10 9.28 9.45
C ILE A 146 12.57 8.98 9.66
N VAL A 147 13.41 10.03 9.64
CA VAL A 147 14.85 9.96 9.82
C VAL A 147 15.21 10.74 11.08
N THR A 148 15.68 10.05 12.10
CA THR A 148 15.97 10.66 13.39
C THR A 148 17.20 10.03 14.02
N GLY A 149 17.90 10.80 14.88
CA GLY A 149 19.10 10.38 15.61
C GLY A 149 19.36 11.24 16.84
N ASP A 150 20.24 10.76 17.72
CA ASP A 150 20.63 11.46 18.96
C ASP A 150 21.40 12.76 18.68
N ASN A 151 22.16 12.77 17.57
CA ASN A 151 23.05 13.87 17.20
C ASN A 151 23.19 13.95 15.68
N GLU A 152 23.87 15.00 15.20
CA GLU A 152 24.08 15.27 13.77
C GLU A 152 24.85 14.16 13.05
N GLU A 153 25.81 13.51 13.69
CA GLU A 153 26.60 12.42 13.08
C GLU A 153 25.71 11.18 12.82
N GLU A 154 24.93 10.79 13.82
CA GLU A 154 23.97 9.69 13.66
C GLU A 154 22.88 10.03 12.65
N LEU A 155 22.38 11.26 12.70
CA LEU A 155 21.36 11.75 11.76
C LEU A 155 21.87 11.67 10.32
N GLU A 156 23.10 12.12 10.05
CA GLU A 156 23.69 12.08 8.71
C GLU A 156 23.86 10.62 8.22
N LYS A 157 24.30 9.70 9.09
CA LYS A 157 24.35 8.28 8.76
C LYS A 157 22.96 7.74 8.38
N LYS A 158 21.93 8.07 9.14
CA LYS A 158 20.56 7.64 8.87
C LYS A 158 19.99 8.23 7.58
N LYS A 159 20.36 9.48 7.25
CA LYS A 159 20.03 10.08 5.94
C LYS A 159 20.62 9.27 4.79
N GLN A 160 21.88 8.86 4.86
CA GLN A 160 22.52 8.06 3.82
C GLN A 160 21.86 6.67 3.69
N GLU A 161 21.54 6.00 4.79
CA GLU A 161 20.79 4.74 4.79
C GLU A 161 19.40 4.92 4.12
N THR A 162 18.72 6.04 4.41
CA THR A 162 17.41 6.33 3.84
C THR A 162 17.49 6.68 2.36
N LYS A 163 18.49 7.47 1.94
CA LYS A 163 18.78 7.71 0.51
C LYS A 163 18.98 6.42 -0.26
N SER A 164 19.69 5.45 0.31
CA SER A 164 19.87 4.12 -0.31
C SER A 164 18.54 3.38 -0.46
N ARG A 165 17.64 3.45 0.52
CA ARG A 165 16.29 2.86 0.43
C ARG A 165 15.44 3.57 -0.61
N ILE A 166 15.44 4.91 -0.62
CA ILE A 166 14.71 5.72 -1.61
C ILE A 166 15.20 5.36 -3.02
N SER A 167 16.52 5.28 -3.26
CA SER A 167 17.08 4.96 -4.56
C SER A 167 16.68 3.56 -5.06
N PHE A 168 16.60 2.59 -4.16
CA PHE A 168 16.13 1.24 -4.48
C PHE A 168 14.68 1.27 -4.98
N TYR A 169 13.77 1.96 -4.29
CA TYR A 169 12.38 2.08 -4.74
C TYR A 169 12.25 2.94 -5.99
N ALA A 170 13.02 4.04 -6.07
CA ALA A 170 13.05 4.93 -7.22
C ALA A 170 13.53 4.21 -8.51
N SER A 171 14.34 3.16 -8.40
CA SER A 171 14.76 2.33 -9.54
C SER A 171 13.67 1.37 -10.04
N THR A 172 12.62 1.15 -9.25
CA THR A 172 11.59 0.17 -9.57
C THR A 172 10.54 0.76 -10.50
N ARG A 173 10.35 0.18 -11.69
CA ARG A 173 9.42 0.70 -12.72
C ARG A 173 8.00 0.90 -12.24
N SER A 174 7.50 0.04 -11.35
CA SER A 174 6.15 0.19 -10.80
C SER A 174 5.99 1.39 -9.86
N TYR A 175 7.06 2.07 -9.49
CA TYR A 175 7.05 3.28 -8.66
C TYR A 175 7.44 4.55 -9.43
N ALA A 176 7.62 4.45 -10.76
CA ALA A 176 8.03 5.57 -11.60
C ALA A 176 7.12 6.79 -11.48
N ASP A 177 5.81 6.59 -11.28
CA ASP A 177 4.85 7.69 -11.22
C ASP A 177 5.09 8.62 -10.02
N VAL A 178 5.65 8.12 -8.91
CA VAL A 178 6.04 8.95 -7.77
C VAL A 178 7.16 9.93 -8.19
N MET A 179 8.18 9.43 -8.90
CA MET A 179 9.29 10.27 -9.39
C MET A 179 8.81 11.28 -10.46
N LYS A 180 7.96 10.84 -11.39
CA LYS A 180 7.39 11.68 -12.45
C LYS A 180 6.58 12.86 -11.93
N THR A 181 5.83 12.67 -10.85
CA THR A 181 5.05 13.75 -10.22
C THR A 181 5.94 14.92 -9.80
N HIS A 182 7.22 14.66 -9.54
CA HIS A 182 8.21 15.67 -9.21
C HIS A 182 9.06 16.13 -10.39
N GLY A 183 8.91 15.55 -11.58
CA GLY A 183 9.78 15.82 -12.73
C GLY A 183 11.17 15.19 -12.61
N TRP A 184 11.31 14.11 -11.81
CA TRP A 184 12.57 13.38 -11.59
C TRP A 184 12.69 12.14 -12.49
N ASP A 185 12.15 12.22 -13.71
CA ASP A 185 12.15 11.11 -14.68
C ASP A 185 13.58 10.67 -15.02
N ASP A 186 14.47 11.61 -15.25
CA ASP A 186 15.88 11.32 -15.58
C ASP A 186 16.59 10.56 -14.44
N THR A 187 16.31 10.94 -13.20
CA THR A 187 16.86 10.24 -12.02
C THR A 187 16.30 8.83 -11.93
N HIS A 188 14.98 8.65 -12.16
CA HIS A 188 14.37 7.32 -12.22
C HIS A 188 15.03 6.42 -13.26
N GLU A 189 15.18 6.89 -14.49
CA GLU A 189 15.79 6.12 -15.58
C GLU A 189 17.27 5.78 -15.29
N LYS A 190 18.02 6.73 -14.71
CA LYS A 190 19.40 6.50 -14.29
C LYS A 190 19.48 5.40 -13.23
N LEU A 191 18.67 5.50 -12.17
CA LEU A 191 18.62 4.52 -11.08
C LEU A 191 18.17 3.14 -11.59
N TYR A 192 17.21 3.10 -12.52
CA TYR A 192 16.78 1.85 -13.14
C TYR A 192 17.93 1.15 -13.89
N ARG A 193 18.74 1.89 -14.68
CA ARG A 193 19.93 1.35 -15.35
C ARG A 193 20.97 0.86 -14.35
N MET A 194 21.28 1.66 -13.35
CA MET A 194 22.21 1.28 -12.27
C MET A 194 21.76 -0.02 -11.57
N SER A 195 20.46 -0.20 -11.36
CA SER A 195 19.91 -1.42 -10.76
C SER A 195 20.10 -2.67 -11.63
N ILE A 196 20.04 -2.53 -12.96
CA ILE A 196 20.30 -3.61 -13.91
C ILE A 196 21.79 -3.98 -13.91
N ASP A 197 22.67 -2.96 -13.83
CA ASP A 197 24.11 -3.10 -13.83
C ASP A 197 24.68 -3.54 -12.47
N GLY A 198 23.82 -3.71 -11.45
CA GLY A 198 24.21 -4.16 -10.11
C GLY A 198 24.93 -3.10 -9.27
N GLN A 199 24.84 -1.82 -9.63
CA GLN A 199 25.51 -0.69 -8.97
C GLN A 199 24.76 -0.21 -7.71
N TRP A 200 24.31 -1.13 -6.87
CA TRP A 200 23.43 -0.85 -5.73
C TRP A 200 24.03 0.12 -4.70
N ASN A 201 25.35 0.05 -4.48
CA ASN A 201 26.03 0.86 -3.47
C ASN A 201 26.16 2.33 -3.87
N GLU A 202 26.16 2.62 -5.17
CA GLU A 202 26.32 3.96 -5.73
C GLU A 202 24.98 4.69 -5.91
N MET A 203 23.86 3.95 -5.88
CA MET A 203 22.53 4.49 -6.18
C MET A 203 22.09 5.55 -5.17
N GLY A 204 22.40 5.39 -3.89
CA GLY A 204 22.03 6.35 -2.83
C GLY A 204 22.56 7.76 -3.08
N ALA A 205 23.74 7.88 -3.71
CA ALA A 205 24.34 9.17 -4.06
C ALA A 205 23.57 9.94 -5.16
N GLN A 206 22.64 9.29 -5.85
CA GLN A 206 21.78 9.95 -6.86
C GLN A 206 20.57 10.67 -6.21
N ILE A 207 20.29 10.40 -4.94
CA ILE A 207 19.20 11.04 -4.20
C ILE A 207 19.73 12.34 -3.58
N THR A 208 19.23 13.47 -4.07
CA THR A 208 19.58 14.80 -3.57
C THR A 208 18.97 15.04 -2.18
N GLU A 209 19.41 16.11 -1.50
CA GLU A 209 18.78 16.54 -0.23
C GLU A 209 17.31 16.93 -0.48
N GLU A 210 17.03 17.67 -1.55
CA GLU A 210 15.66 18.02 -1.95
C GLU A 210 14.76 16.78 -2.10
N MET A 211 15.25 15.72 -2.76
CA MET A 211 14.52 14.48 -2.88
C MET A 211 14.28 13.85 -1.50
N LEU A 212 15.31 13.76 -0.67
CA LEU A 212 15.19 13.21 0.69
C LEU A 212 14.12 13.96 1.50
N GLU A 213 14.13 15.29 1.51
CA GLU A 213 13.17 16.13 2.23
C GLU A 213 11.73 15.96 1.74
N ASN A 214 11.51 15.61 0.46
CA ASN A 214 10.19 15.28 -0.05
C ASN A 214 9.70 13.91 0.39
N PHE A 215 10.59 12.94 0.61
CA PHE A 215 10.25 11.59 1.04
C PHE A 215 10.27 11.38 2.56
N ALA A 216 11.00 12.21 3.29
CA ALA A 216 11.30 11.99 4.70
C ALA A 216 11.12 13.23 5.56
N VAL A 217 10.62 13.02 6.78
CA VAL A 217 10.73 14.00 7.86
C VAL A 217 12.07 13.74 8.57
N VAL A 218 12.94 14.75 8.61
CA VAL A 218 14.31 14.63 9.12
C VAL A 218 14.52 15.56 10.32
N GLY A 219 15.09 15.04 11.41
CA GLY A 219 15.43 15.82 12.59
C GLY A 219 15.97 14.97 13.72
N THR A 220 16.65 15.62 14.68
CA THR A 220 17.05 14.98 15.94
C THR A 220 15.83 14.56 16.76
N TYR A 221 16.01 13.75 17.81
CA TYR A 221 14.89 13.31 18.67
C TYR A 221 14.11 14.48 19.27
N ASP A 222 14.77 15.60 19.54
CA ASP A 222 14.12 16.81 20.10
C ASP A 222 13.30 17.57 19.03
N GLU A 223 13.68 17.47 17.75
CA GLU A 223 13.07 18.21 16.63
C GLU A 223 11.97 17.43 15.90
N ILE A 224 12.04 16.09 15.92
CA ILE A 224 11.25 15.27 15.00
C ILE A 224 9.74 15.35 15.27
N ALA A 225 9.32 15.40 16.54
CA ALA A 225 7.90 15.36 16.89
C ALA A 225 7.11 16.58 16.39
N PRO A 226 7.57 17.84 16.52
CA PRO A 226 6.91 18.99 15.89
C PRO A 226 6.95 18.93 14.35
N LYS A 227 8.04 18.44 13.74
CA LYS A 227 8.15 18.31 12.28
C LYS A 227 7.16 17.29 11.68
N ILE A 228 6.83 16.22 12.43
CA ILE A 228 5.81 15.22 11.99
C ILE A 228 4.40 15.82 12.06
N LYS A 229 4.15 16.76 12.98
CA LYS A 229 2.83 17.36 13.18
C LYS A 229 2.54 18.52 12.21
N ALA A 230 3.57 19.10 11.62
CA ALA A 230 3.45 20.19 10.64
C ALA A 230 2.99 19.68 9.27
#